data_b6f916c89483e26c5cc85184b6a3ba69
#
_entry.id   b6f916c89483e26c5cc85184b6a3ba69
#
_cell.length_a   1.000
_cell.length_b   1.000
_cell.length_c   1.000
_cell.angle_alpha   90.00
_cell.angle_beta   90.00
_cell.angle_gamma   90.00
#
_symmetry.space_group_name_H-M   'P 1'
#
loop_
_entity.id
_entity.type
_entity.pdbx_description
1 polymer ?
#
loop_
_entity_poly.entity_id
_entity_poly.type
_entity_poly.pdbx_seq_one_letter_code
_entity_poly.pdbx_strand_id
1 'polypeptide(L)'
;MITQRCIDCSRKILWIVLGINLGLFLLKGSFALLSHSKSLLTDSFQSLANFIITIVVLASLRMASKGADEKFPYGYGKVEFLASGLVNMLLMIAAIVFIFVSFIEMIMVAPEKPPKLIAILAAGISIIANYIAFGYGRCAGEKLASTAILANAEVSRADVGTSVAVIVAVVGSNLGFSRLDHIAAIVICLLIIKVTLDGVKKAIKGLMDASLRSEELHIRNLIEDIKGVRCVGDVKVRFAGRNLWVDVNIFVPADWILSRGLETVQKIKNVLRKKMKDISDVSVQLLPFISVDDQGYRTRYRSENAKRK
;
A
#
# COMPACT_ATOMS: atom_id res chain seq x y z
N MET A 1 19.77 -16.66 8.89
CA MET A 1 20.86 -15.65 8.70
C MET A 1 20.62 -14.70 7.51
N ILE A 2 19.97 -15.12 6.43
CA ILE A 2 19.66 -14.27 5.26
C ILE A 2 18.62 -13.18 5.60
N THR A 3 17.65 -13.46 6.47
CA THR A 3 16.53 -12.58 6.79
C THR A 3 16.93 -11.28 7.50
N GLN A 4 17.89 -11.32 8.43
CA GLN A 4 18.30 -10.11 9.18
C GLN A 4 19.10 -9.12 8.32
N ARG A 5 20.05 -9.59 7.52
CA ARG A 5 20.79 -8.71 6.57
C ARG A 5 19.86 -8.05 5.53
N CYS A 6 18.80 -8.75 5.12
CA CYS A 6 17.82 -8.18 4.20
C CYS A 6 16.94 -7.10 4.85
N ILE A 7 16.54 -7.28 6.11
CA ILE A 7 15.78 -6.28 6.87
C ILE A 7 16.61 -5.01 7.08
N ASP A 8 17.91 -5.15 7.38
CA ASP A 8 18.83 -4.01 7.53
C ASP A 8 19.04 -3.26 6.22
N CYS A 9 19.11 -3.99 5.10
CA CYS A 9 19.20 -3.37 3.76
C CYS A 9 17.93 -2.59 3.41
N SER A 10 16.73 -3.13 3.69
CA SER A 10 15.47 -2.46 3.45
C SER A 10 15.30 -1.21 4.31
N ARG A 11 15.73 -1.29 5.57
CA ARG A 11 15.70 -0.16 6.49
C ARG A 11 16.62 0.97 6.03
N LYS A 12 17.83 0.67 5.53
CA LYS A 12 18.76 1.65 4.97
C LYS A 12 18.17 2.37 3.75
N ILE A 13 17.51 1.63 2.86
CA ILE A 13 16.87 2.22 1.66
C ILE A 13 15.75 3.17 2.05
N LEU A 14 14.89 2.79 3.00
CA LEU A 14 13.83 3.67 3.49
C LEU A 14 14.39 4.95 4.13
N TRP A 15 15.52 4.89 4.86
CA TRP A 15 16.20 6.07 5.38
C TRP A 15 16.77 6.96 4.27
N ILE A 16 17.31 6.38 3.20
CA ILE A 16 17.78 7.12 2.02
C ILE A 16 16.59 7.82 1.33
N VAL A 17 15.49 7.11 1.10
CA VAL A 17 14.27 7.70 0.51
C VAL A 17 13.70 8.80 1.40
N LEU A 18 13.72 8.62 2.72
CA LEU A 18 13.33 9.65 3.69
C LEU A 18 14.17 10.92 3.53
N GLY A 19 15.50 10.75 3.47
CA GLY A 19 16.44 11.88 3.27
C GLY A 19 16.22 12.57 1.93
N ILE A 20 15.98 11.83 0.85
CA ILE A 20 15.67 12.39 -0.48
C ILE A 20 14.38 13.22 -0.41
N ASN A 21 13.29 12.69 0.16
CA ASN A 21 12.02 13.40 0.23
C ASN A 21 12.11 14.68 1.08
N LEU A 22 12.83 14.65 2.20
CA LEU A 22 13.06 15.84 3.01
C LEU A 22 13.91 16.88 2.25
N GLY A 23 14.99 16.43 1.62
CA GLY A 23 15.84 17.31 0.80
C GLY A 23 15.07 17.94 -0.36
N LEU A 24 14.23 17.17 -1.04
CA LEU A 24 13.37 17.66 -2.13
C LEU A 24 12.31 18.64 -1.62
N PHE A 25 11.70 18.39 -0.46
CA PHE A 25 10.77 19.33 0.15
C PHE A 25 11.43 20.69 0.42
N LEU A 26 12.59 20.69 1.07
CA LEU A 26 13.32 21.93 1.37
C LEU A 26 13.80 22.64 0.11
N LEU A 27 14.35 21.90 -0.84
CA LEU A 27 14.81 22.46 -2.11
C LEU A 27 13.65 23.05 -2.92
N LYS A 28 12.63 22.25 -3.21
CA LYS A 28 11.45 22.70 -3.98
C LYS A 28 10.75 23.87 -3.29
N GLY A 29 10.57 23.80 -1.98
CA GLY A 29 9.92 24.84 -1.19
C GLY A 29 10.67 26.17 -1.26
N SER A 30 11.99 26.14 -1.07
CA SER A 30 12.84 27.34 -1.18
C SER A 30 12.79 27.95 -2.59
N PHE A 31 12.90 27.12 -3.60
CA PHE A 31 12.85 27.59 -4.99
C PHE A 31 11.43 28.03 -5.41
N ALA A 32 10.38 27.43 -4.86
CA ALA A 32 9.00 27.86 -5.09
C ALA A 32 8.74 29.27 -4.58
N LEU A 33 9.22 29.57 -3.36
CA LEU A 33 9.13 30.91 -2.78
C LEU A 33 9.92 31.93 -3.56
N LEU A 34 11.14 31.61 -4.01
CA LEU A 34 12.02 32.51 -4.80
C LEU A 34 11.50 32.73 -6.21
N SER A 35 10.86 31.74 -6.81
CA SER A 35 10.34 31.80 -8.18
C SER A 35 8.90 32.30 -8.28
N HIS A 36 8.18 32.34 -7.15
CA HIS A 36 6.73 32.60 -7.09
C HIS A 36 5.91 31.60 -7.91
N SER A 37 6.36 30.34 -8.02
CA SER A 37 5.65 29.28 -8.75
C SER A 37 4.71 28.49 -7.82
N LYS A 38 3.40 28.56 -8.11
CA LYS A 38 2.38 27.83 -7.35
C LYS A 38 2.45 26.32 -7.62
N SER A 39 2.74 25.92 -8.85
CA SER A 39 2.89 24.50 -9.21
C SER A 39 4.09 23.88 -8.51
N LEU A 40 5.23 24.57 -8.41
CA LEU A 40 6.40 24.08 -7.70
C LEU A 40 6.15 24.01 -6.17
N LEU A 41 5.39 24.98 -5.62
CA LEU A 41 5.00 24.96 -4.22
C LEU A 41 4.14 23.74 -3.90
N THR A 42 3.14 23.46 -4.73
CA THR A 42 2.29 22.27 -4.62
C THR A 42 3.12 20.99 -4.69
N ASP A 43 4.06 20.88 -5.63
CA ASP A 43 4.97 19.75 -5.77
C ASP A 43 5.93 19.60 -4.56
N SER A 44 6.29 20.70 -3.88
CA SER A 44 7.05 20.65 -2.63
C SER A 44 6.25 20.03 -1.48
N PHE A 45 4.96 20.38 -1.34
CA PHE A 45 4.07 19.77 -0.36
C PHE A 45 3.87 18.28 -0.62
N GLN A 46 3.86 17.84 -1.88
CA GLN A 46 3.86 16.42 -2.23
C GLN A 46 5.10 15.70 -1.66
N SER A 47 6.28 16.31 -1.77
CA SER A 47 7.51 15.74 -1.23
C SER A 47 7.49 15.66 0.31
N LEU A 48 6.89 16.66 0.99
CA LEU A 48 6.63 16.61 2.44
C LEU A 48 5.69 15.47 2.81
N ALA A 49 4.64 15.30 2.03
CA ALA A 49 3.70 14.20 2.18
C ALA A 49 4.40 12.84 2.13
N ASN A 50 5.22 12.62 1.12
CA ASN A 50 5.98 11.39 0.94
C ASN A 50 6.99 11.17 2.09
N PHE A 51 7.58 12.24 2.62
CA PHE A 51 8.42 12.18 3.81
C PHE A 51 7.64 11.66 5.03
N ILE A 52 6.44 12.21 5.29
CA ILE A 52 5.57 11.77 6.39
C ILE A 52 5.13 10.31 6.20
N ILE A 53 4.71 9.92 4.99
CA ILE A 53 4.34 8.54 4.66
C ILE A 53 5.52 7.59 4.94
N THR A 54 6.73 7.96 4.54
CA THR A 54 7.93 7.14 4.77
C THR A 54 8.24 6.98 6.27
N ILE A 55 8.03 8.03 7.09
CA ILE A 55 8.12 7.93 8.57
C ILE A 55 7.10 6.94 9.11
N VAL A 56 5.85 7.04 8.66
CA VAL A 56 4.77 6.15 9.08
C VAL A 56 5.10 4.70 8.73
N VAL A 57 5.62 4.45 7.51
CA VAL A 57 6.08 3.12 7.09
C VAL A 57 7.22 2.61 7.98
N LEU A 58 8.21 3.45 8.29
CA LEU A 58 9.31 3.09 9.21
C LEU A 58 8.84 2.79 10.63
N ALA A 59 7.90 3.60 11.16
CA ALA A 59 7.32 3.39 12.47
C ALA A 59 6.48 2.10 12.53
N SER A 60 5.67 1.85 11.49
CA SER A 60 4.86 0.65 11.38
C SER A 60 5.71 -0.62 11.30
N LEU A 61 6.83 -0.58 10.58
CA LEU A 61 7.81 -1.69 10.54
C LEU A 61 8.39 -1.99 11.92
N ARG A 62 8.65 -0.96 12.75
CA ARG A 62 9.10 -1.14 14.13
C ARG A 62 8.02 -1.72 15.02
N MET A 63 6.78 -1.23 14.89
CA MET A 63 5.65 -1.72 15.69
C MET A 63 5.26 -3.13 15.29
N ALA A 64 5.22 -3.45 13.99
CA ALA A 64 4.93 -4.79 13.50
C ALA A 64 5.98 -5.84 13.92
N SER A 65 7.21 -5.41 14.24
CA SER A 65 8.23 -6.29 14.81
C SER A 65 8.03 -6.61 16.29
N LYS A 66 7.15 -5.87 17.00
CA LYS A 66 6.69 -6.25 18.34
C LYS A 66 5.67 -7.36 18.18
N GLY A 67 5.97 -8.52 18.76
CA GLY A 67 5.04 -9.65 18.80
C GLY A 67 3.72 -9.30 19.50
N ALA A 68 2.79 -10.25 19.49
CA ALA A 68 1.59 -10.19 20.29
C ALA A 68 1.95 -10.03 21.79
N ASP A 69 1.18 -9.23 22.50
CA ASP A 69 1.29 -9.06 23.97
C ASP A 69 -0.09 -9.26 24.63
N GLU A 70 -0.16 -9.13 25.94
CA GLU A 70 -1.42 -9.30 26.69
C GLU A 70 -2.49 -8.26 26.30
N LYS A 71 -2.09 -7.06 25.85
CA LYS A 71 -3.02 -6.01 25.43
C LYS A 71 -3.50 -6.20 23.99
N PHE A 72 -2.64 -6.74 23.12
CA PHE A 72 -2.92 -6.99 21.71
C PHE A 72 -2.53 -8.40 21.31
N PRO A 73 -3.39 -9.40 21.61
CA PRO A 73 -3.11 -10.83 21.36
C PRO A 73 -2.87 -11.17 19.88
N TYR A 74 -3.38 -10.34 18.96
CA TYR A 74 -3.16 -10.48 17.51
C TYR A 74 -2.04 -9.60 16.96
N GLY A 75 -1.31 -8.91 17.86
CA GLY A 75 -0.23 -7.99 17.51
C GLY A 75 -0.71 -6.63 17.01
N TYR A 76 0.25 -5.79 16.65
CA TYR A 76 0.03 -4.37 16.29
C TYR A 76 -0.12 -4.13 14.79
N GLY A 77 -0.27 -5.16 13.98
CA GLY A 77 -0.23 -5.04 12.53
C GLY A 77 -1.23 -4.05 11.93
N LYS A 78 -2.44 -3.92 12.50
CA LYS A 78 -3.47 -3.02 11.99
C LYS A 78 -3.17 -1.53 12.19
N VAL A 79 -2.23 -1.18 13.07
CA VAL A 79 -1.78 0.22 13.28
C VAL A 79 -1.20 0.82 12.00
N GLU A 80 -0.59 0.01 11.13
CA GLU A 80 -0.08 0.45 9.83
C GLU A 80 -1.20 0.99 8.94
N PHE A 81 -2.32 0.27 8.85
CA PHE A 81 -3.47 0.70 8.06
C PHE A 81 -4.12 1.96 8.63
N LEU A 82 -4.26 2.05 9.96
CA LEU A 82 -4.83 3.21 10.63
C LEU A 82 -3.99 4.47 10.38
N ALA A 83 -2.68 4.37 10.59
CA ALA A 83 -1.75 5.48 10.39
C ALA A 83 -1.69 5.90 8.92
N SER A 84 -1.60 4.95 7.98
CA SER A 84 -1.62 5.22 6.55
C SER A 84 -2.93 5.89 6.12
N GLY A 85 -4.08 5.41 6.62
CA GLY A 85 -5.38 6.00 6.34
C GLY A 85 -5.48 7.45 6.81
N LEU A 86 -5.03 7.74 8.04
CA LEU A 86 -5.02 9.09 8.61
C LEU A 86 -4.15 10.04 7.79
N VAL A 87 -2.93 9.63 7.45
CA VAL A 87 -2.01 10.46 6.64
C VAL A 87 -2.63 10.75 5.28
N ASN A 88 -3.13 9.74 4.56
CA ASN A 88 -3.77 9.95 3.26
C ASN A 88 -4.99 10.88 3.35
N MET A 89 -5.79 10.80 4.43
CA MET A 89 -6.93 11.69 4.66
C MET A 89 -6.49 13.14 4.87
N LEU A 90 -5.46 13.38 5.68
CA LEU A 90 -4.91 14.73 5.89
C LEU A 90 -4.35 15.33 4.60
N LEU A 91 -3.65 14.52 3.78
CA LEU A 91 -3.13 14.95 2.50
C LEU A 91 -4.24 15.29 1.50
N MET A 92 -5.31 14.51 1.48
CA MET A 92 -6.47 14.78 0.65
C MET A 92 -7.13 16.12 1.03
N ILE A 93 -7.28 16.39 2.33
CA ILE A 93 -7.81 17.67 2.82
C ILE A 93 -6.89 18.82 2.39
N ALA A 94 -5.58 18.68 2.57
CA ALA A 94 -4.62 19.70 2.15
C ALA A 94 -4.68 19.96 0.64
N ALA A 95 -4.77 18.92 -0.20
CA ALA A 95 -4.90 19.07 -1.65
C ALA A 95 -6.19 19.79 -2.04
N ILE A 96 -7.31 19.49 -1.38
CA ILE A 96 -8.59 20.20 -1.61
C ILE A 96 -8.46 21.67 -1.27
N VAL A 97 -7.88 22.01 -0.12
CA VAL A 97 -7.66 23.41 0.29
C VAL A 97 -6.78 24.12 -0.74
N PHE A 98 -5.71 23.48 -1.23
CA PHE A 98 -4.82 24.02 -2.27
C PHE A 98 -5.57 24.30 -3.59
N ILE A 99 -6.48 23.41 -4.01
CA ILE A 99 -7.31 23.65 -5.21
C ILE A 99 -8.14 24.93 -5.03
N PHE A 100 -8.82 25.07 -3.88
CA PHE A 100 -9.64 26.26 -3.62
C PHE A 100 -8.81 27.54 -3.62
N VAL A 101 -7.64 27.55 -2.97
CA VAL A 101 -6.74 28.71 -2.94
C VAL A 101 -6.27 29.04 -4.36
N SER A 102 -5.75 28.05 -5.11
CA SER A 102 -5.27 28.28 -6.49
C SER A 102 -6.39 28.74 -7.43
N PHE A 103 -7.62 28.25 -7.24
CA PHE A 103 -8.78 28.65 -8.03
C PHE A 103 -9.21 30.09 -7.74
N ILE A 104 -9.26 30.49 -6.47
CA ILE A 104 -9.59 31.86 -6.06
C ILE A 104 -8.53 32.83 -6.60
N GLU A 105 -7.24 32.51 -6.44
CA GLU A 105 -6.14 33.33 -6.94
C GLU A 105 -6.21 33.48 -8.49
N MET A 106 -6.52 32.41 -9.21
CA MET A 106 -6.64 32.43 -10.67
C MET A 106 -7.75 33.39 -11.16
N ILE A 107 -8.85 33.56 -10.38
CA ILE A 107 -10.00 34.39 -10.76
C ILE A 107 -9.86 35.83 -10.24
N MET A 108 -9.45 35.99 -8.98
CA MET A 108 -9.53 37.29 -8.28
C MET A 108 -8.23 38.11 -8.34
N VAL A 109 -7.10 37.44 -8.59
CA VAL A 109 -5.80 38.13 -8.65
C VAL A 109 -5.48 38.44 -10.10
N ALA A 110 -5.05 39.71 -10.38
CA ALA A 110 -4.53 40.10 -11.69
C ALA A 110 -3.35 39.18 -12.06
N PRO A 111 -3.12 38.95 -13.38
CA PRO A 111 -2.06 38.04 -13.80
C PRO A 111 -0.71 38.45 -13.20
N GLU A 112 -0.22 37.64 -12.29
CA GLU A 112 1.09 37.81 -11.66
C GLU A 112 2.21 37.70 -12.73
N LYS A 113 3.37 38.23 -12.39
CA LYS A 113 4.56 38.04 -13.24
C LYS A 113 4.80 36.51 -13.40
N PRO A 114 5.16 36.06 -14.61
CA PRO A 114 5.43 34.65 -14.83
C PRO A 114 6.49 34.13 -13.84
N PRO A 115 6.35 32.86 -13.38
CA PRO A 115 7.30 32.30 -12.44
C PRO A 115 8.71 32.31 -13.03
N LYS A 116 9.70 32.57 -12.19
CA LYS A 116 11.09 32.61 -12.63
C LYS A 116 11.55 31.24 -13.11
N LEU A 117 12.33 31.20 -14.19
CA LEU A 117 12.86 29.98 -14.79
C LEU A 117 13.72 29.15 -13.83
N ILE A 118 14.15 29.71 -12.70
CA ILE A 118 14.88 28.98 -11.66
C ILE A 118 14.07 27.81 -11.08
N ALA A 119 12.75 27.84 -11.16
CA ALA A 119 11.88 26.72 -10.78
C ALA A 119 12.16 25.44 -11.60
N ILE A 120 12.58 25.57 -12.84
CA ILE A 120 12.93 24.44 -13.72
C ILE A 120 14.13 23.68 -13.18
N LEU A 121 15.11 24.37 -12.58
CA LEU A 121 16.28 23.72 -11.98
C LEU A 121 15.85 22.82 -10.80
N ALA A 122 14.97 23.32 -9.92
CA ALA A 122 14.47 22.56 -8.80
C ALA A 122 13.66 21.33 -9.26
N ALA A 123 12.79 21.50 -10.26
CA ALA A 123 12.01 20.41 -10.84
C ALA A 123 12.93 19.39 -11.55
N GLY A 124 13.95 19.82 -12.25
CA GLY A 124 14.94 18.93 -12.89
C GLY A 124 15.72 18.09 -11.89
N ILE A 125 16.20 18.70 -10.80
CA ILE A 125 16.86 17.98 -9.70
C ILE A 125 15.90 16.97 -9.07
N SER A 126 14.63 17.36 -8.91
CA SER A 126 13.59 16.47 -8.38
C SER A 126 13.35 15.25 -9.26
N ILE A 127 13.29 15.41 -10.58
CA ILE A 127 13.14 14.30 -11.53
C ILE A 127 14.27 13.28 -11.34
N ILE A 128 15.51 13.76 -11.29
CA ILE A 128 16.69 12.90 -11.14
C ILE A 128 16.64 12.17 -9.79
N ALA A 129 16.39 12.89 -8.70
CA ALA A 129 16.35 12.33 -7.36
C ALA A 129 15.24 11.28 -7.19
N ASN A 130 14.03 11.56 -7.69
CA ASN A 130 12.90 10.63 -7.64
C ASN A 130 13.10 9.42 -8.55
N TYR A 131 13.75 9.58 -9.72
CA TYR A 131 14.08 8.47 -10.59
C TYR A 131 15.10 7.52 -9.94
N ILE A 132 16.09 8.07 -9.26
CA ILE A 132 17.06 7.30 -8.46
C ILE A 132 16.35 6.57 -7.31
N ALA A 133 15.49 7.27 -6.56
CA ALA A 133 14.70 6.68 -5.46
C ALA A 133 13.79 5.53 -5.94
N PHE A 134 13.14 5.69 -7.10
CA PHE A 134 12.36 4.66 -7.76
C PHE A 134 13.21 3.43 -8.09
N GLY A 135 14.37 3.61 -8.73
CA GLY A 135 15.25 2.51 -9.13
C GLY A 135 15.75 1.69 -7.94
N TYR A 136 16.23 2.36 -6.90
CA TYR A 136 16.69 1.70 -5.67
C TYR A 136 15.53 1.04 -4.91
N GLY A 137 14.40 1.73 -4.77
CA GLY A 137 13.21 1.23 -4.10
C GLY A 137 12.66 -0.01 -4.79
N ARG A 138 12.55 -0.01 -6.12
CA ARG A 138 12.08 -1.15 -6.91
C ARG A 138 13.01 -2.36 -6.77
N CYS A 139 14.32 -2.17 -6.94
CA CYS A 139 15.30 -3.24 -6.78
C CYS A 139 15.25 -3.87 -5.39
N ALA A 140 15.11 -3.05 -4.34
CA ALA A 140 15.00 -3.55 -2.97
C ALA A 140 13.66 -4.25 -2.72
N GLY A 141 12.55 -3.68 -3.20
CA GLY A 141 11.22 -4.26 -3.05
C GLY A 141 11.09 -5.63 -3.71
N GLU A 142 11.64 -5.79 -4.91
CA GLU A 142 11.67 -7.08 -5.63
C GLU A 142 12.53 -8.12 -4.90
N LYS A 143 13.74 -7.76 -4.46
CA LYS A 143 14.65 -8.66 -3.73
C LYS A 143 14.12 -9.11 -2.37
N LEU A 144 13.34 -8.25 -1.71
CA LEU A 144 12.82 -8.49 -0.36
C LEU A 144 11.37 -8.97 -0.37
N ALA A 145 10.75 -9.09 -1.56
CA ALA A 145 9.34 -9.39 -1.75
C ALA A 145 8.43 -8.48 -0.88
N SER A 146 8.83 -7.19 -0.71
CA SER A 146 8.13 -6.24 0.15
C SER A 146 7.19 -5.36 -0.68
N THR A 147 5.90 -5.60 -0.54
CA THR A 147 4.85 -4.79 -1.20
C THR A 147 4.87 -3.32 -0.75
N ALA A 148 5.22 -3.06 0.51
CA ALA A 148 5.33 -1.69 1.03
C ALA A 148 6.47 -0.89 0.38
N ILE A 149 7.64 -1.52 0.17
CA ILE A 149 8.77 -0.87 -0.50
C ILE A 149 8.45 -0.65 -1.98
N LEU A 150 7.83 -1.63 -2.65
CA LEU A 150 7.39 -1.48 -4.04
C LEU A 150 6.36 -0.36 -4.19
N ALA A 151 5.38 -0.27 -3.29
CA ALA A 151 4.40 0.81 -3.30
C ALA A 151 5.07 2.18 -3.14
N ASN A 152 6.04 2.32 -2.22
CA ASN A 152 6.78 3.55 -2.02
C ASN A 152 7.65 3.93 -3.25
N ALA A 153 8.21 2.94 -3.95
CA ALA A 153 8.92 3.17 -5.20
C ALA A 153 7.98 3.70 -6.31
N GLU A 154 6.78 3.15 -6.45
CA GLU A 154 5.80 3.65 -7.42
C GLU A 154 5.33 5.08 -7.11
N VAL A 155 5.28 5.49 -5.83
CA VAL A 155 5.05 6.89 -5.44
C VAL A 155 6.17 7.78 -5.97
N SER A 156 7.45 7.42 -5.79
CA SER A 156 8.58 8.17 -6.34
C SER A 156 8.53 8.28 -7.87
N ARG A 157 8.03 7.25 -8.56
CA ARG A 157 7.79 7.31 -10.01
C ARG A 157 6.69 8.30 -10.39
N ALA A 158 5.60 8.35 -9.62
CA ALA A 158 4.54 9.34 -9.85
C ALA A 158 5.04 10.77 -9.66
N ASP A 159 5.94 11.01 -8.70
CA ASP A 159 6.53 12.32 -8.44
C ASP A 159 7.42 12.83 -9.59
N VAL A 160 8.01 11.94 -10.38
CA VAL A 160 8.66 12.33 -11.64
C VAL A 160 7.64 13.00 -12.58
N GLY A 161 6.45 12.42 -12.69
CA GLY A 161 5.37 12.97 -13.52
C GLY A 161 4.90 14.37 -13.05
N THR A 162 4.75 14.58 -11.75
CA THR A 162 4.37 15.89 -11.19
C THR A 162 5.44 16.94 -11.44
N SER A 163 6.72 16.60 -11.26
CA SER A 163 7.83 17.52 -11.51
C SER A 163 7.97 17.88 -13.01
N VAL A 164 7.65 16.96 -13.94
CA VAL A 164 7.55 17.26 -15.38
C VAL A 164 6.41 18.24 -15.64
N ALA A 165 5.24 18.06 -15.00
CA ALA A 165 4.12 19.00 -15.14
C ALA A 165 4.48 20.42 -14.66
N VAL A 166 5.28 20.54 -13.58
CA VAL A 166 5.81 21.83 -13.11
C VAL A 166 6.69 22.49 -14.19
N ILE A 167 7.59 21.76 -14.84
CA ILE A 167 8.44 22.30 -15.91
C ILE A 167 7.57 22.85 -17.06
N VAL A 168 6.59 22.06 -17.51
CA VAL A 168 5.67 22.46 -18.58
C VAL A 168 4.88 23.72 -18.17
N ALA A 169 4.43 23.80 -16.94
CA ALA A 169 3.70 24.94 -16.40
C ALA A 169 4.55 26.23 -16.40
N VAL A 170 5.78 26.14 -15.88
CA VAL A 170 6.70 27.29 -15.79
C VAL A 170 7.12 27.77 -17.17
N VAL A 171 7.45 26.86 -18.10
CA VAL A 171 7.78 27.21 -19.48
C VAL A 171 6.58 27.86 -20.17
N GLY A 172 5.40 27.26 -20.08
CA GLY A 172 4.20 27.80 -20.71
C GLY A 172 3.78 29.16 -20.16
N SER A 173 3.92 29.39 -18.84
CA SER A 173 3.68 30.71 -18.24
C SER A 173 4.62 31.77 -18.78
N ASN A 174 5.88 31.44 -19.04
CA ASN A 174 6.88 32.36 -19.63
C ASN A 174 6.64 32.59 -21.11
N LEU A 175 5.93 31.70 -21.82
CA LEU A 175 5.53 31.89 -23.23
C LEU A 175 4.25 32.74 -23.40
N GLY A 176 3.71 33.31 -22.33
CA GLY A 176 2.55 34.20 -22.36
C GLY A 176 1.26 33.64 -21.78
N PHE A 177 1.25 32.35 -21.39
CA PHE A 177 0.10 31.73 -20.74
C PHE A 177 0.20 31.87 -19.22
N SER A 178 0.10 33.10 -18.67
CA SER A 178 0.36 33.41 -17.25
C SER A 178 -0.48 32.61 -16.24
N ARG A 179 -1.61 32.07 -16.64
CA ARG A 179 -2.48 31.22 -15.78
C ARG A 179 -2.10 29.75 -15.78
N LEU A 180 -1.14 29.33 -16.57
CA LEU A 180 -0.79 27.90 -16.76
C LEU A 180 -0.18 27.30 -15.49
N ASP A 181 0.53 28.08 -14.68
CA ASP A 181 1.10 27.65 -13.40
C ASP A 181 0.00 27.30 -12.38
N HIS A 182 -1.07 28.09 -12.29
CA HIS A 182 -2.22 27.80 -11.42
C HIS A 182 -3.01 26.57 -11.90
N ILE A 183 -3.20 26.44 -13.23
CA ILE A 183 -3.85 25.27 -13.81
C ILE A 183 -3.05 24.01 -13.52
N ALA A 184 -1.73 24.05 -13.68
CA ALA A 184 -0.86 22.93 -13.36
C ALA A 184 -0.90 22.56 -11.86
N ALA A 185 -0.91 23.56 -10.96
CA ALA A 185 -1.08 23.31 -9.53
C ALA A 185 -2.39 22.58 -9.23
N ILE A 186 -3.51 22.97 -9.84
CA ILE A 186 -4.80 22.30 -9.70
C ILE A 186 -4.72 20.85 -10.24
N VAL A 187 -4.13 20.63 -11.40
CA VAL A 187 -3.96 19.29 -11.99
C VAL A 187 -3.12 18.39 -11.08
N ILE A 188 -2.02 18.91 -10.54
CA ILE A 188 -1.18 18.17 -9.60
C ILE A 188 -2.00 17.82 -8.35
N CYS A 189 -2.77 18.74 -7.78
CA CYS A 189 -3.63 18.45 -6.63
C CYS A 189 -4.69 17.38 -6.94
N LEU A 190 -5.28 17.37 -8.14
CA LEU A 190 -6.22 16.33 -8.56
C LEU A 190 -5.55 14.96 -8.64
N LEU A 191 -4.29 14.90 -9.12
CA LEU A 191 -3.51 13.66 -9.10
C LEU A 191 -3.21 13.19 -7.66
N ILE A 192 -2.87 14.13 -6.76
CA ILE A 192 -2.68 13.84 -5.33
C ILE A 192 -3.96 13.26 -4.73
N ILE A 193 -5.12 13.87 -4.97
CA ILE A 193 -6.41 13.37 -4.48
C ILE A 193 -6.67 11.94 -4.97
N LYS A 194 -6.40 11.65 -6.24
CA LYS A 194 -6.56 10.29 -6.78
C LYS A 194 -5.70 9.27 -6.03
N VAL A 195 -4.41 9.57 -5.84
CA VAL A 195 -3.46 8.67 -5.16
C VAL A 195 -3.85 8.49 -3.69
N THR A 196 -4.21 9.57 -2.99
CA THR A 196 -4.60 9.51 -1.58
C THR A 196 -5.93 8.78 -1.37
N LEU A 197 -6.91 8.93 -2.27
CA LEU A 197 -8.15 8.13 -2.26
C LEU A 197 -7.86 6.63 -2.36
N ASP A 198 -6.95 6.23 -3.22
CA ASP A 198 -6.56 4.82 -3.32
C ASP A 198 -5.84 4.35 -2.05
N GLY A 199 -5.03 5.21 -1.43
CA GLY A 199 -4.42 4.96 -0.13
C GLY A 199 -5.44 4.76 0.99
N VAL A 200 -6.44 5.63 1.08
CA VAL A 200 -7.56 5.52 2.05
C VAL A 200 -8.35 4.23 1.82
N LYS A 201 -8.71 3.90 0.56
CA LYS A 201 -9.41 2.65 0.23
C LYS A 201 -8.61 1.41 0.67
N LYS A 202 -7.28 1.40 0.45
CA LYS A 202 -6.40 0.31 0.90
C LYS A 202 -6.37 0.21 2.42
N ALA A 203 -6.29 1.34 3.13
CA ALA A 203 -6.32 1.38 4.58
C ALA A 203 -7.65 0.82 5.14
N ILE A 204 -8.80 1.25 4.60
CA ILE A 204 -10.12 0.73 4.98
C ILE A 204 -10.21 -0.77 4.72
N LYS A 205 -9.79 -1.25 3.54
CA LYS A 205 -9.79 -2.69 3.24
C LYS A 205 -8.95 -3.49 4.22
N GLY A 206 -7.77 -2.98 4.61
CA GLY A 206 -6.91 -3.64 5.59
C GLY A 206 -7.48 -3.66 7.01
N LEU A 207 -8.16 -2.58 7.42
CA LEU A 207 -8.84 -2.50 8.73
C LEU A 207 -10.07 -3.41 8.81
N MET A 208 -10.82 -3.53 7.72
CA MET A 208 -12.05 -4.31 7.61
C MET A 208 -11.82 -5.78 7.22
N ASP A 209 -10.59 -6.26 7.21
CA ASP A 209 -10.26 -7.64 6.83
C ASP A 209 -10.86 -8.04 5.47
N ALA A 210 -10.71 -7.16 4.46
CA ALA A 210 -11.25 -7.43 3.13
C ALA A 210 -10.67 -8.71 2.53
N SER A 211 -11.51 -9.50 1.85
CA SER A 211 -11.14 -10.76 1.21
C SER A 211 -9.98 -10.59 0.23
N LEU A 212 -9.04 -11.52 0.29
CA LEU A 212 -7.88 -11.65 -0.59
C LEU A 212 -8.10 -12.84 -1.54
N ARG A 213 -8.98 -12.64 -2.52
CA ARG A 213 -9.50 -13.73 -3.36
C ARG A 213 -8.41 -14.50 -4.13
N SER A 214 -7.33 -13.85 -4.53
CA SER A 214 -6.18 -14.50 -5.19
C SER A 214 -5.47 -15.48 -4.24
N GLU A 215 -5.20 -15.02 -3.02
CA GLU A 215 -4.56 -15.80 -1.97
C GLU A 215 -5.47 -16.93 -1.48
N GLU A 216 -6.78 -16.66 -1.34
CA GLU A 216 -7.78 -17.66 -0.96
C GLU A 216 -7.83 -18.81 -1.96
N LEU A 217 -7.86 -18.51 -3.27
CA LEU A 217 -7.83 -19.52 -4.33
C LEU A 217 -6.51 -20.29 -4.35
N HIS A 218 -5.39 -19.61 -4.18
CA HIS A 218 -4.08 -20.26 -4.14
C HIS A 218 -3.97 -21.22 -2.95
N ILE A 219 -4.40 -20.80 -1.76
CA ILE A 219 -4.41 -21.61 -0.54
C ILE A 219 -5.36 -22.80 -0.71
N ARG A 220 -6.55 -22.59 -1.27
CA ARG A 220 -7.51 -23.68 -1.56
C ARG A 220 -6.85 -24.77 -2.41
N ASN A 221 -6.24 -24.42 -3.53
CA ASN A 221 -5.59 -25.38 -4.42
C ASN A 221 -4.46 -26.14 -3.71
N LEU A 222 -3.67 -25.45 -2.87
CA LEU A 222 -2.61 -26.09 -2.11
C LEU A 222 -3.11 -27.11 -1.08
N ILE A 223 -4.30 -26.92 -0.52
CA ILE A 223 -4.90 -27.80 0.48
C ILE A 223 -5.61 -28.95 -0.20
N GLU A 224 -6.27 -28.75 -1.35
CA GLU A 224 -6.97 -29.80 -2.11
C GLU A 224 -6.02 -30.91 -2.56
N ASP A 225 -4.76 -30.62 -2.78
CA ASP A 225 -3.72 -31.60 -3.14
C ASP A 225 -3.27 -32.50 -1.97
N ILE A 226 -3.72 -32.22 -0.71
CA ILE A 226 -3.28 -32.94 0.46
C ILE A 226 -4.11 -34.21 0.65
N LYS A 227 -3.43 -35.37 0.68
CA LYS A 227 -4.07 -36.66 0.91
C LYS A 227 -4.85 -36.69 2.22
N GLY A 228 -6.13 -37.02 2.13
CA GLY A 228 -7.03 -37.14 3.28
C GLY A 228 -8.04 -35.99 3.40
N VAL A 229 -7.84 -34.88 2.72
CA VAL A 229 -8.85 -33.82 2.58
C VAL A 229 -9.87 -34.26 1.53
N ARG A 230 -11.15 -34.35 1.89
CA ARG A 230 -12.23 -34.67 0.95
C ARG A 230 -12.64 -33.47 0.12
N CYS A 231 -12.80 -32.34 0.77
CA CYS A 231 -13.00 -31.06 0.10
C CYS A 231 -12.60 -29.91 1.04
N VAL A 232 -12.30 -28.77 0.47
CA VAL A 232 -12.01 -27.53 1.18
C VAL A 232 -13.29 -26.69 1.23
N GLY A 233 -13.71 -26.33 2.43
CA GLY A 233 -14.83 -25.45 2.70
C GLY A 233 -14.47 -23.98 2.50
N ASP A 234 -14.84 -23.13 3.47
CA ASP A 234 -14.49 -21.73 3.46
C ASP A 234 -12.99 -21.54 3.71
N VAL A 235 -12.39 -20.70 2.89
CA VAL A 235 -11.04 -20.20 3.10
C VAL A 235 -11.16 -18.70 3.28
N LYS A 236 -10.75 -18.18 4.42
CA LYS A 236 -10.70 -16.76 4.72
C LYS A 236 -9.27 -16.36 4.98
N VAL A 237 -8.84 -15.32 4.29
CA VAL A 237 -7.47 -14.80 4.41
C VAL A 237 -7.55 -13.32 4.73
N ARG A 238 -6.82 -12.91 5.74
CA ARG A 238 -6.75 -11.50 6.15
C ARG A 238 -5.32 -11.06 6.41
N PHE A 239 -5.08 -9.77 6.26
CA PHE A 239 -3.82 -9.17 6.68
C PHE A 239 -3.83 -8.87 8.18
N ALA A 240 -2.77 -9.29 8.87
CA ALA A 240 -2.42 -8.81 10.20
C ALA A 240 -1.07 -8.07 10.09
N GLY A 241 -1.13 -6.83 9.63
CA GLY A 241 0.05 -6.07 9.23
C GLY A 241 0.65 -6.59 7.93
N ARG A 242 1.89 -7.09 8.00
CA ARG A 242 2.62 -7.64 6.84
C ARG A 242 2.35 -9.12 6.61
N ASN A 243 1.77 -9.78 7.59
CA ASN A 243 1.59 -11.22 7.58
C ASN A 243 0.13 -11.58 7.29
N LEU A 244 -0.05 -12.75 6.70
CA LEU A 244 -1.36 -13.32 6.41
C LEU A 244 -1.80 -14.22 7.58
N TRP A 245 -3.04 -14.09 7.94
CA TRP A 245 -3.77 -15.02 8.80
C TRP A 245 -4.77 -15.79 7.95
N VAL A 246 -4.75 -17.11 8.11
CA VAL A 246 -5.54 -18.02 7.29
C VAL A 246 -6.48 -18.81 8.20
N ASP A 247 -7.77 -18.68 7.97
CA ASP A 247 -8.81 -19.51 8.58
C ASP A 247 -9.39 -20.40 7.49
N VAL A 248 -9.31 -21.73 7.67
CA VAL A 248 -9.77 -22.68 6.67
C VAL A 248 -10.60 -23.80 7.29
N ASN A 249 -11.72 -24.12 6.67
CA ASN A 249 -12.56 -25.26 6.99
C ASN A 249 -12.26 -26.38 6.01
N ILE A 250 -11.95 -27.58 6.50
CA ILE A 250 -11.74 -28.75 5.65
C ILE A 250 -12.69 -29.87 6.05
N PHE A 251 -13.15 -30.62 5.06
CA PHE A 251 -13.97 -31.79 5.27
C PHE A 251 -13.12 -33.06 5.20
N VAL A 252 -13.22 -33.86 6.24
CA VAL A 252 -12.52 -35.14 6.39
C VAL A 252 -13.51 -36.27 6.59
N PRO A 253 -13.16 -37.54 6.34
CA PRO A 253 -14.03 -38.67 6.64
C PRO A 253 -14.52 -38.66 8.09
N ALA A 254 -15.81 -38.89 8.28
CA ALA A 254 -16.46 -38.82 9.61
C ALA A 254 -15.98 -39.90 10.60
N ASP A 255 -15.44 -40.99 10.08
CA ASP A 255 -14.88 -42.12 10.81
C ASP A 255 -13.45 -41.92 11.32
N TRP A 256 -12.84 -40.76 11.00
CA TRP A 256 -11.48 -40.50 11.45
C TRP A 256 -11.41 -40.27 12.96
N ILE A 257 -10.42 -40.95 13.58
CA ILE A 257 -10.03 -40.64 14.95
C ILE A 257 -9.34 -39.26 15.00
N LEU A 258 -9.49 -38.58 16.13
CA LEU A 258 -8.99 -37.23 16.32
C LEU A 258 -7.49 -37.09 16.03
N SER A 259 -6.67 -38.05 16.38
CA SER A 259 -5.23 -38.06 16.14
C SER A 259 -4.90 -37.94 14.64
N ARG A 260 -5.60 -38.68 13.79
CA ARG A 260 -5.43 -38.62 12.33
C ARG A 260 -5.87 -37.28 11.76
N GLY A 261 -6.92 -36.68 12.28
CA GLY A 261 -7.35 -35.33 11.94
C GLY A 261 -6.28 -34.32 12.28
N LEU A 262 -5.71 -34.36 13.47
CA LEU A 262 -4.64 -33.45 13.92
C LEU A 262 -3.36 -33.59 13.10
N GLU A 263 -2.98 -34.80 12.69
CA GLU A 263 -1.85 -34.99 11.75
C GLU A 263 -2.08 -34.29 10.43
N THR A 264 -3.32 -34.36 9.90
CA THR A 264 -3.68 -33.67 8.65
C THR A 264 -3.62 -32.16 8.83
N VAL A 265 -4.13 -31.62 9.94
CA VAL A 265 -3.98 -30.19 10.28
C VAL A 265 -2.51 -29.77 10.30
N GLN A 266 -1.65 -30.58 10.93
CA GLN A 266 -0.22 -30.27 11.00
C GLN A 266 0.45 -30.30 9.61
N LYS A 267 0.07 -31.25 8.75
CA LYS A 267 0.54 -31.30 7.35
C LYS A 267 0.12 -30.04 6.59
N ILE A 268 -1.13 -29.61 6.71
CA ILE A 268 -1.62 -28.39 6.08
C ILE A 268 -0.82 -27.18 6.55
N LYS A 269 -0.67 -27.00 7.87
CA LYS A 269 0.13 -25.90 8.44
C LYS A 269 1.56 -25.89 7.90
N ASN A 270 2.20 -27.05 7.81
CA ASN A 270 3.57 -27.18 7.31
C ASN A 270 3.67 -26.88 5.81
N VAL A 271 2.72 -27.36 4.99
CA VAL A 271 2.69 -27.08 3.54
C VAL A 271 2.52 -25.58 3.28
N LEU A 272 1.55 -24.97 3.95
CA LEU A 272 1.27 -23.55 3.76
C LEU A 272 2.46 -22.68 4.21
N ARG A 273 3.03 -22.92 5.39
CA ARG A 273 4.21 -22.20 5.88
C ARG A 273 5.46 -22.38 5.00
N LYS A 274 5.61 -23.54 4.34
CA LYS A 274 6.72 -23.82 3.44
C LYS A 274 6.56 -23.11 2.09
N LYS A 275 5.33 -23.07 1.56
CA LYS A 275 5.06 -22.49 0.23
C LYS A 275 4.79 -20.98 0.26
N MET A 276 4.28 -20.46 1.38
CA MET A 276 3.94 -19.04 1.56
C MET A 276 4.69 -18.49 2.78
N LYS A 277 5.70 -17.66 2.54
CA LYS A 277 6.59 -17.15 3.61
C LYS A 277 5.92 -16.09 4.50
N ASP A 278 4.81 -15.50 4.04
CA ASP A 278 4.16 -14.37 4.70
C ASP A 278 3.01 -14.81 5.63
N ILE A 279 2.84 -16.11 5.87
CA ILE A 279 1.82 -16.64 6.77
C ILE A 279 2.31 -16.60 8.21
N SER A 280 1.60 -15.85 9.08
CA SER A 280 1.85 -15.81 10.52
C SER A 280 1.18 -16.97 11.25
N ASP A 281 -0.11 -17.15 10.99
CA ASP A 281 -0.87 -18.23 11.61
C ASP A 281 -1.88 -18.85 10.65
N VAL A 282 -2.17 -20.14 10.92
CA VAL A 282 -3.15 -20.94 10.17
C VAL A 282 -4.07 -21.64 11.16
N SER A 283 -5.32 -21.25 11.15
CA SER A 283 -6.40 -21.93 11.87
C SER A 283 -7.09 -22.91 10.91
N VAL A 284 -7.12 -24.18 11.27
CA VAL A 284 -7.77 -25.22 10.46
C VAL A 284 -8.87 -25.85 11.29
N GLN A 285 -10.09 -25.72 10.83
CA GLN A 285 -11.27 -26.39 11.41
C GLN A 285 -11.57 -27.67 10.64
N LEU A 286 -11.64 -28.78 11.38
CA LEU A 286 -12.03 -30.06 10.83
C LEU A 286 -13.55 -30.21 10.90
N LEU A 287 -14.17 -30.52 9.78
CA LEU A 287 -15.59 -30.81 9.67
C LEU A 287 -15.78 -32.24 9.15
N PRO A 288 -16.72 -33.04 9.73
CA PRO A 288 -17.00 -34.36 9.20
C PRO A 288 -17.67 -34.27 7.83
N PHE A 289 -17.17 -35.03 6.86
CA PHE A 289 -17.83 -35.19 5.59
C PHE A 289 -18.94 -36.26 5.75
N ILE A 290 -20.19 -35.82 5.83
CA ILE A 290 -21.35 -36.67 5.85
C ILE A 290 -21.89 -36.70 4.42
N SER A 291 -21.75 -37.83 3.74
CA SER A 291 -22.45 -38.09 2.47
C SER A 291 -23.94 -38.21 2.82
N VAL A 292 -24.75 -37.33 2.27
CA VAL A 292 -26.19 -37.37 2.49
C VAL A 292 -26.76 -38.37 1.51
N ASP A 293 -27.09 -39.58 2.02
CA ASP A 293 -28.02 -40.48 1.39
C ASP A 293 -29.45 -40.09 1.84
N ASP A 294 -30.30 -39.84 0.87
CA ASP A 294 -31.75 -39.89 0.81
C ASP A 294 -32.67 -39.04 1.69
N GLN A 295 -32.21 -38.13 2.50
CA GLN A 295 -33.15 -37.21 3.17
C GLN A 295 -32.69 -35.71 3.09
N GLY A 296 -32.84 -35.09 1.92
CA GLY A 296 -33.15 -33.66 1.78
C GLY A 296 -32.16 -32.59 2.28
N TYR A 297 -31.09 -32.91 2.96
CA TYR A 297 -30.05 -31.97 3.37
C TYR A 297 -28.92 -31.94 2.34
N ARG A 298 -29.20 -31.47 1.14
CA ARG A 298 -28.17 -31.02 0.21
C ARG A 298 -27.37 -29.94 0.90
N THR A 299 -26.10 -30.23 1.14
CA THR A 299 -25.13 -29.30 1.68
C THR A 299 -25.28 -27.93 1.02
N ARG A 300 -25.76 -26.94 1.75
CA ARG A 300 -25.86 -25.51 1.37
C ARG A 300 -24.57 -24.95 0.78
N TYR A 301 -23.46 -25.63 0.98
CA TYR A 301 -22.11 -25.22 0.53
C TYR A 301 -21.87 -25.27 -0.97
N ARG A 302 -22.56 -26.14 -1.73
CA ARG A 302 -22.37 -26.22 -3.20
C ARG A 302 -23.21 -25.20 -3.96
N SER A 303 -24.32 -24.73 -3.39
CA SER A 303 -25.25 -23.81 -4.04
C SER A 303 -24.88 -22.33 -3.86
N GLU A 304 -24.21 -21.93 -2.77
CA GLU A 304 -23.82 -20.55 -2.54
C GLU A 304 -22.56 -20.15 -3.32
N ASN A 305 -21.62 -21.08 -3.57
CA ASN A 305 -20.43 -20.80 -4.38
C ASN A 305 -20.69 -20.87 -5.90
N ALA A 306 -21.75 -21.52 -6.34
CA ALA A 306 -22.18 -21.51 -7.76
C ALA A 306 -22.89 -20.20 -8.15
N LYS A 307 -23.45 -19.44 -7.18
CA LYS A 307 -24.10 -18.14 -7.40
C LYS A 307 -23.16 -16.94 -7.28
N ARG A 308 -21.89 -17.16 -6.96
CA ARG A 308 -20.87 -16.10 -6.85
C ARG A 308 -19.81 -16.15 -7.96
N LYS A 309 -20.12 -16.83 -9.08
CA LYS A 309 -19.34 -16.72 -10.33
C LYS A 309 -19.79 -15.52 -11.14
#